data_b1524941d62a3588bbd419e968473475
#
_entry.id   b1524941d62a3588bbd419e968473475
#
_cell.length_a   1.000
_cell.length_b   1.000
_cell.length_c   1.000
_cell.angle_alpha   90.00
_cell.angle_beta   90.00
_cell.angle_gamma   90.00
#
_symmetry.space_group_name_H-M   'P 1'
#
loop_
_entity.id
_entity.type
_entity.pdbx_description
1 polymer ?
#
loop_
_entity_poly.entity_id
_entity_poly.type
_entity_poly.pdbx_seq_one_letter_code
_entity_poly.pdbx_strand_id
1 'polypeptide(L)'
;PTAILIIFVLLMLHFGRLDRTAIIMLSLPFGLIGGLWAVYLAEYNLSVAVAVGFIALGGIAVETAVVMLLYIDQQVRERPPQTRKELFDAIIAGAVMRVRPKLMTVGTIIAGLLPIFLTDGLGSDVMRRVALPMVGGMASTTVLTLIVIPVIYYLWEARRFGALTSSSPTQPTGKELVTQPAE
;
A
#
# COMPACT_ATOMS: atom_id res chain seq x y z
N PRO A 1 13.76 -15.85 -6.28
CA PRO A 1 13.09 -15.29 -7.47
C PRO A 1 11.74 -15.97 -7.73
N THR A 2 11.62 -17.30 -7.58
CA THR A 2 10.36 -18.04 -7.84
C THR A 2 9.20 -17.58 -6.96
N ALA A 3 9.42 -17.33 -5.68
CA ALA A 3 8.38 -16.84 -4.77
C ALA A 3 7.82 -15.47 -5.21
N ILE A 4 8.68 -14.54 -5.61
CA ILE A 4 8.27 -13.22 -6.10
C ILE A 4 7.45 -13.35 -7.38
N LEU A 5 7.85 -14.25 -8.29
CA LEU A 5 7.10 -14.54 -9.52
C LEU A 5 5.70 -15.10 -9.21
N ILE A 6 5.61 -16.05 -8.28
CA ILE A 6 4.33 -16.63 -7.86
C ILE A 6 3.43 -15.56 -7.24
N ILE A 7 3.97 -14.72 -6.36
CA ILE A 7 3.23 -13.60 -5.76
C ILE A 7 2.74 -12.66 -6.86
N PHE A 8 3.58 -12.31 -7.82
CA PHE A 8 3.19 -11.46 -8.94
C PHE A 8 2.05 -12.06 -9.76
N VAL A 9 2.13 -13.35 -10.12
CA VAL A 9 1.09 -14.06 -10.87
C VAL A 9 -0.22 -14.12 -10.08
N LEU A 10 -0.17 -14.45 -8.78
CA LEU A 10 -1.35 -14.48 -7.91
C LEU A 10 -2.01 -13.11 -7.79
N LEU A 11 -1.22 -12.05 -7.61
CA LEU A 11 -1.73 -10.68 -7.57
C LEU A 11 -2.35 -10.27 -8.90
N MET A 12 -1.73 -10.67 -10.01
CA MET A 12 -2.25 -10.42 -11.34
C MET A 12 -3.60 -11.10 -11.58
N LEU A 13 -3.73 -12.37 -11.14
CA LEU A 13 -4.99 -13.12 -11.21
C LEU A 13 -6.06 -12.52 -10.30
N HIS A 14 -5.67 -12.04 -9.12
CA HIS A 14 -6.61 -11.48 -8.15
C HIS A 14 -7.15 -10.11 -8.56
N PHE A 15 -6.29 -9.20 -8.99
CA PHE A 15 -6.69 -7.84 -9.36
C PHE A 15 -7.12 -7.70 -10.83
N GLY A 16 -6.68 -8.60 -11.71
CA GLY A 16 -6.95 -8.56 -13.15
C GLY A 16 -6.39 -7.32 -13.87
N ARG A 17 -5.52 -6.53 -13.20
CA ARG A 17 -4.96 -5.27 -13.70
C ARG A 17 -3.51 -5.13 -13.30
N LEU A 18 -2.66 -4.92 -14.29
CA LEU A 18 -1.21 -4.70 -14.08
C LEU A 18 -0.90 -3.49 -13.19
N ASP A 19 -1.70 -2.44 -13.32
CA ASP A 19 -1.52 -1.18 -12.59
C ASP A 19 -1.49 -1.40 -11.08
N ARG A 20 -2.45 -2.17 -10.56
CA ARG A 20 -2.60 -2.46 -9.14
C ARG A 20 -1.52 -3.38 -8.61
N THR A 21 -1.19 -4.41 -9.40
CA THR A 21 -0.09 -5.32 -9.09
C THR A 21 1.24 -4.57 -9.03
N ALA A 22 1.47 -3.62 -9.95
CA ALA A 22 2.67 -2.79 -9.96
C ALA A 22 2.78 -1.89 -8.72
N ILE A 23 1.68 -1.30 -8.25
CA ILE A 23 1.66 -0.49 -7.01
C ILE A 23 2.09 -1.32 -5.80
N ILE A 24 1.56 -2.56 -5.68
CA ILE A 24 1.91 -3.46 -4.59
C ILE A 24 3.39 -3.86 -4.67
N MET A 25 3.86 -4.24 -5.85
CA MET A 25 5.26 -4.62 -6.05
C MET A 25 6.23 -3.46 -5.76
N LEU A 26 5.85 -2.24 -6.12
CA LEU A 26 6.65 -1.04 -5.86
C LEU A 26 6.69 -0.70 -4.37
N SER A 27 5.66 -1.06 -3.59
CA SER A 27 5.64 -0.82 -2.14
C SER A 27 6.61 -1.72 -1.37
N LEU A 28 7.01 -2.88 -1.91
CA LEU A 28 7.94 -3.82 -1.28
C LEU A 28 9.30 -3.21 -0.94
N PRO A 29 10.07 -2.64 -1.89
CA PRO A 29 11.37 -2.05 -1.59
C PRO A 29 11.26 -0.92 -0.57
N PHE A 30 10.20 -0.13 -0.63
CA PHE A 30 9.96 0.92 0.37
C PHE A 30 9.74 0.34 1.78
N GLY A 31 9.01 -0.80 1.89
CA GLY A 31 8.80 -1.48 3.16
C GLY A 31 10.10 -2.00 3.79
N LEU A 32 11.06 -2.42 2.97
CA LEU A 32 12.33 -2.96 3.44
C LEU A 32 13.31 -1.89 3.95
N ILE A 33 13.17 -0.63 3.54
CA ILE A 33 14.07 0.47 3.91
C ILE A 33 14.16 0.62 5.43
N GLY A 34 13.05 0.59 6.15
CA GLY A 34 13.08 0.74 7.61
C GLY A 34 13.71 -0.41 8.34
N GLY A 35 13.55 -1.64 7.83
CA GLY A 35 14.28 -2.80 8.35
C GLY A 35 15.79 -2.66 8.14
N LEU A 36 16.21 -2.14 6.98
CA LEU A 36 17.62 -1.89 6.68
C LEU A 36 18.22 -0.84 7.62
N TRP A 37 17.50 0.27 7.85
CA TRP A 37 17.90 1.30 8.80
C TRP A 37 18.02 0.77 10.24
N ALA A 38 17.07 -0.09 10.68
CA ALA A 38 17.12 -0.69 12.01
C ALA A 38 18.35 -1.58 12.19
N VAL A 39 18.67 -2.42 11.19
CA VAL A 39 19.86 -3.29 11.20
C VAL A 39 21.16 -2.44 11.20
N TYR A 40 21.18 -1.39 10.39
CA TYR A 40 22.33 -0.48 10.30
C TYR A 40 22.59 0.26 11.62
N LEU A 41 21.53 0.83 12.24
CA LEU A 41 21.64 1.55 13.51
C LEU A 41 22.02 0.65 14.69
N ALA A 42 21.66 -0.62 14.65
CA ALA A 42 22.03 -1.61 15.66
C ALA A 42 23.39 -2.24 15.42
N GLU A 43 24.12 -1.82 14.39
CA GLU A 43 25.44 -2.32 14.00
C GLU A 43 25.50 -3.84 13.80
N TYR A 44 24.36 -4.49 13.43
CA TYR A 44 24.35 -5.91 13.14
C TYR A 44 24.86 -6.21 11.73
N ASN A 45 25.77 -7.18 11.66
CA ASN A 45 26.21 -7.71 10.37
C ASN A 45 25.07 -8.45 9.68
N LEU A 46 25.01 -8.33 8.35
CA LEU A 46 24.09 -9.12 7.51
C LEU A 46 24.39 -10.60 7.70
N SER A 47 23.46 -11.31 8.31
CA SER A 47 23.53 -12.75 8.58
C SER A 47 22.29 -13.42 8.03
N VAL A 48 22.31 -14.75 7.97
CA VAL A 48 21.13 -15.55 7.56
C VAL A 48 19.93 -15.23 8.44
N ALA A 49 20.12 -15.00 9.74
CA ALA A 49 19.06 -14.62 10.66
C ALA A 49 18.40 -13.27 10.29
N VAL A 50 19.21 -12.27 9.94
CA VAL A 50 18.73 -10.98 9.45
C VAL A 50 17.96 -11.15 8.13
N ALA A 51 18.47 -11.99 7.20
CA ALA A 51 17.78 -12.26 5.94
C ALA A 51 16.41 -12.91 6.14
N VAL A 52 16.28 -13.83 7.09
CA VAL A 52 14.97 -14.43 7.46
C VAL A 52 14.02 -13.36 7.99
N GLY A 53 14.50 -12.42 8.83
CA GLY A 53 13.71 -11.28 9.29
C GLY A 53 13.20 -10.38 8.14
N PHE A 54 14.04 -10.15 7.13
CA PHE A 54 13.63 -9.41 5.92
C PHE A 54 12.60 -10.15 5.07
N ILE A 55 12.69 -11.48 4.96
CA ILE A 55 11.70 -12.29 4.24
C ILE A 55 10.33 -12.18 4.95
N ALA A 56 10.32 -12.31 6.28
CA ALA A 56 9.10 -12.16 7.08
C ALA A 56 8.52 -10.73 6.95
N LEU A 57 9.37 -9.70 7.02
CA LEU A 57 8.97 -8.31 6.81
C LEU A 57 8.37 -8.10 5.41
N GLY A 58 8.96 -8.67 4.38
CA GLY A 58 8.45 -8.62 3.00
C GLY A 58 7.05 -9.22 2.88
N GLY A 59 6.79 -10.35 3.53
CA GLY A 59 5.45 -10.96 3.57
C GLY A 59 4.40 -10.04 4.20
N ILE A 60 4.70 -9.44 5.35
CA ILE A 60 3.81 -8.50 6.05
C ILE A 60 3.61 -7.20 5.23
N ALA A 61 4.64 -6.74 4.53
CA ALA A 61 4.55 -5.57 3.66
C ALA A 61 3.59 -5.80 2.49
N VAL A 62 3.70 -6.95 1.80
CA VAL A 62 2.77 -7.33 0.71
C VAL A 62 1.34 -7.45 1.22
N GLU A 63 1.12 -8.20 2.32
CA GLU A 63 -0.19 -8.34 2.93
C GLU A 63 -0.83 -6.98 3.20
N THR A 64 -0.08 -6.07 3.80
CA THR A 64 -0.54 -4.72 4.11
C THR A 64 -0.91 -3.94 2.85
N ALA A 65 -0.06 -3.98 1.82
CA ALA A 65 -0.28 -3.28 0.57
C ALA A 65 -1.52 -3.80 -0.17
N VAL A 66 -1.68 -5.14 -0.23
CA VAL A 66 -2.84 -5.79 -0.86
C VAL A 66 -4.13 -5.37 -0.19
N VAL A 67 -4.19 -5.48 1.14
CA VAL A 67 -5.42 -5.16 1.85
C VAL A 67 -5.75 -3.68 1.77
N MET A 68 -4.76 -2.79 1.86
CA MET A 68 -4.95 -1.35 1.70
C MET A 68 -5.54 -1.03 0.32
N LEU A 69 -4.97 -1.60 -0.73
CA LEU A 69 -5.44 -1.38 -2.09
C LEU A 69 -6.86 -1.92 -2.32
N LEU A 70 -7.20 -3.08 -1.73
CA LEU A 70 -8.55 -3.65 -1.79
C LEU A 70 -9.59 -2.70 -1.20
N TYR A 71 -9.34 -2.12 -0.03
CA TYR A 71 -10.29 -1.19 0.60
C TYR A 71 -10.44 0.12 -0.19
N ILE A 72 -9.35 0.66 -0.72
CA ILE A 72 -9.42 1.84 -1.59
C ILE A 72 -10.23 1.51 -2.85
N ASP A 73 -9.97 0.37 -3.48
CA ASP A 73 -10.66 -0.04 -4.69
C ASP A 73 -12.16 -0.30 -4.45
N GLN A 74 -12.51 -0.89 -3.30
CA GLN A 74 -13.89 -1.09 -2.91
C GLN A 74 -14.62 0.24 -2.75
N GLN A 75 -14.02 1.23 -2.06
CA GLN A 75 -14.65 2.55 -1.87
C GLN A 75 -14.83 3.29 -3.20
N VAL A 76 -13.87 3.21 -4.09
CA VAL A 76 -13.97 3.82 -5.43
C VAL A 76 -15.04 3.13 -6.29
N ARG A 77 -15.25 1.81 -6.13
CA ARG A 77 -16.29 1.07 -6.85
C ARG A 77 -17.69 1.30 -6.30
N GLU A 78 -17.84 1.40 -4.98
CA GLU A 78 -19.14 1.64 -4.34
C GLU A 78 -19.67 3.04 -4.62
N ARG A 79 -18.77 4.01 -4.78
CA ARG A 79 -19.09 5.40 -5.13
C ARG A 79 -18.22 5.85 -6.31
N PRO A 80 -18.65 5.59 -7.56
CA PRO A 80 -17.87 6.00 -8.72
C PRO A 80 -17.69 7.52 -8.72
N PRO A 81 -16.46 8.02 -8.54
CA PRO A 81 -16.20 9.45 -8.47
C PRO A 81 -16.41 10.09 -9.85
N GLN A 82 -17.14 11.18 -9.89
CA GLN A 82 -17.32 11.99 -11.10
C GLN A 82 -16.34 13.18 -11.15
N THR A 83 -15.81 13.54 -9.99
CA THR A 83 -14.89 14.68 -9.84
C THR A 83 -13.58 14.21 -9.19
N ARG A 84 -12.47 14.90 -9.50
CA ARG A 84 -11.17 14.64 -8.86
C ARG A 84 -11.20 14.75 -7.33
N LYS A 85 -12.05 15.64 -6.81
CA LYS A 85 -12.24 15.81 -5.37
C LYS A 85 -12.94 14.60 -4.77
N GLU A 86 -14.00 14.10 -5.40
CA GLU A 86 -14.70 12.89 -4.96
C GLU A 86 -13.80 11.64 -5.00
N LEU A 87 -12.91 11.54 -6.01
CA LEU A 87 -11.89 10.50 -6.07
C LEU A 87 -10.95 10.57 -4.87
N PHE A 88 -10.45 11.76 -4.54
CA PHE A 88 -9.59 11.97 -3.39
C PHE A 88 -10.29 11.60 -2.08
N ASP A 89 -11.54 12.03 -1.89
CA ASP A 89 -12.32 11.75 -0.68
C ASP A 89 -12.61 10.25 -0.54
N ALA A 90 -12.92 9.54 -1.63
CA ALA A 90 -13.11 8.09 -1.64
C ALA A 90 -11.82 7.33 -1.28
N ILE A 91 -10.67 7.75 -1.80
CA ILE A 91 -9.37 7.15 -1.49
C ILE A 91 -9.02 7.34 -0.02
N ILE A 92 -9.21 8.55 0.51
CA ILE A 92 -8.96 8.84 1.93
C ILE A 92 -9.90 8.03 2.83
N ALA A 93 -11.19 7.95 2.49
CA ALA A 93 -12.15 7.14 3.24
C ALA A 93 -11.72 5.66 3.32
N GLY A 94 -11.31 5.06 2.19
CA GLY A 94 -10.79 3.70 2.14
C GLY A 94 -9.51 3.51 2.96
N ALA A 95 -8.58 4.46 2.89
CA ALA A 95 -7.34 4.44 3.64
C ALA A 95 -7.59 4.53 5.15
N VAL A 96 -8.42 5.46 5.60
CA VAL A 96 -8.74 5.68 7.03
C VAL A 96 -9.37 4.46 7.68
N MET A 97 -10.21 3.70 6.97
CA MET A 97 -10.81 2.46 7.48
C MET A 97 -9.76 1.42 7.87
N ARG A 98 -8.56 1.45 7.26
CA ARG A 98 -7.46 0.50 7.53
C ARG A 98 -6.44 0.98 8.55
N VAL A 99 -6.43 2.26 8.90
CA VAL A 99 -5.48 2.80 9.91
C VAL A 99 -5.62 2.09 11.24
N ARG A 100 -6.84 2.01 11.79
CA ARG A 100 -7.09 1.43 13.11
C ARG A 100 -6.71 -0.06 13.18
N PRO A 101 -7.21 -0.96 12.30
CA PRO A 101 -6.82 -2.37 12.34
C PRO A 101 -5.31 -2.56 12.14
N LYS A 102 -4.68 -1.76 11.26
CA LYS A 102 -3.25 -1.84 11.01
C LYS A 102 -2.42 -1.45 12.23
N LEU A 103 -2.76 -0.35 12.89
CA LEU A 103 -2.05 0.07 14.10
C LEU A 103 -2.18 -0.96 15.22
N MET A 104 -3.35 -1.60 15.37
CA MET A 104 -3.54 -2.69 16.35
C MET A 104 -2.65 -3.89 16.03
N THR A 105 -2.61 -4.34 14.77
CA THR A 105 -1.78 -5.47 14.35
C THR A 105 -0.29 -5.18 14.58
N VAL A 106 0.18 -4.02 14.13
CA VAL A 106 1.59 -3.62 14.31
C VAL A 106 1.95 -3.49 15.78
N GLY A 107 1.08 -2.86 16.58
CA GLY A 107 1.27 -2.74 18.02
C GLY A 107 1.37 -4.10 18.71
N THR A 108 0.50 -5.05 18.38
CA THR A 108 0.52 -6.41 18.92
C THR A 108 1.80 -7.17 18.53
N ILE A 109 2.25 -7.06 17.28
CA ILE A 109 3.47 -7.74 16.83
C ILE A 109 4.70 -7.13 17.52
N ILE A 110 4.81 -5.81 17.60
CA ILE A 110 5.91 -5.14 18.29
C ILE A 110 5.91 -5.52 19.79
N ALA A 111 4.76 -5.50 20.45
CA ALA A 111 4.63 -5.92 21.84
C ALA A 111 5.01 -7.40 22.05
N GLY A 112 4.64 -8.28 21.10
CA GLY A 112 5.00 -9.70 21.14
C GLY A 112 6.50 -9.96 20.90
N LEU A 113 7.17 -9.11 20.13
CA LEU A 113 8.61 -9.20 19.89
C LEU A 113 9.45 -8.53 20.99
N LEU A 114 8.87 -7.61 21.77
CA LEU A 114 9.58 -6.87 22.80
C LEU A 114 10.30 -7.76 23.83
N PRO A 115 9.71 -8.87 24.34
CA PRO A 115 10.39 -9.74 25.28
C PRO A 115 11.71 -10.33 24.76
N ILE A 116 11.81 -10.53 23.43
CA ILE A 116 13.04 -11.07 22.80
C ILE A 116 14.23 -10.13 23.00
N PHE A 117 13.99 -8.82 23.04
CA PHE A 117 15.04 -7.82 23.27
C PHE A 117 15.42 -7.69 24.75
N LEU A 118 14.55 -8.12 25.67
CA LEU A 118 14.76 -8.04 27.11
C LEU A 118 15.33 -9.32 27.74
N THR A 119 15.31 -10.43 26.99
CA THR A 119 15.75 -11.73 27.49
C THR A 119 17.17 -12.01 27.05
N ASP A 120 18.05 -12.37 27.97
CA ASP A 120 19.40 -12.84 27.74
C ASP A 120 19.47 -14.36 27.95
N GLY A 121 20.02 -15.07 26.95
CA GLY A 121 20.12 -16.53 27.02
C GLY A 121 20.75 -17.12 25.76
N LEU A 122 20.95 -18.45 25.79
CA LEU A 122 21.46 -19.19 24.64
C LEU A 122 20.49 -19.04 23.46
N GLY A 123 20.97 -18.47 22.35
CA GLY A 123 20.17 -18.25 21.13
C GLY A 123 19.41 -16.92 21.09
N SER A 124 19.43 -16.11 22.15
CA SER A 124 18.77 -14.78 22.13
C SER A 124 19.34 -13.88 21.04
N ASP A 125 20.63 -13.93 20.76
CA ASP A 125 21.28 -13.16 19.70
C ASP A 125 20.71 -13.46 18.30
N VAL A 126 20.43 -14.73 18.01
CA VAL A 126 19.83 -15.13 16.74
C VAL A 126 18.39 -14.58 16.63
N MET A 127 17.61 -14.72 17.71
CA MET A 127 16.24 -14.23 17.75
C MET A 127 16.17 -12.70 17.63
N ARG A 128 17.06 -11.97 18.30
CA ARG A 128 17.17 -10.50 18.20
C ARG A 128 17.51 -10.07 16.76
N ARG A 129 18.40 -10.80 16.06
CA ARG A 129 18.78 -10.52 14.67
C ARG A 129 17.61 -10.74 13.70
N VAL A 130 16.72 -11.70 13.98
CA VAL A 130 15.48 -11.91 13.20
C VAL A 130 14.45 -10.83 13.51
N ALA A 131 14.26 -10.50 14.79
CA ALA A 131 13.22 -9.59 15.26
C ALA A 131 13.51 -8.13 14.88
N LEU A 132 14.77 -7.72 14.86
CA LEU A 132 15.16 -6.32 14.65
C LEU A 132 14.70 -5.74 13.31
N PRO A 133 14.99 -6.36 12.14
CA PRO A 133 14.49 -5.86 10.87
C PRO A 133 12.96 -5.89 10.79
N MET A 134 12.30 -6.83 11.49
CA MET A 134 10.85 -6.89 11.54
C MET A 134 10.26 -5.69 12.28
N VAL A 135 10.76 -5.37 13.47
CA VAL A 135 10.26 -4.24 14.29
C VAL A 135 10.51 -2.92 13.58
N GLY A 136 11.74 -2.67 13.13
CA GLY A 136 12.09 -1.43 12.44
C GLY A 136 11.36 -1.29 11.09
N GLY A 137 11.28 -2.39 10.35
CA GLY A 137 10.58 -2.42 9.08
C GLY A 137 9.07 -2.25 9.21
N MET A 138 8.42 -2.85 10.21
CA MET A 138 6.98 -2.69 10.43
C MET A 138 6.60 -1.26 10.78
N ALA A 139 7.37 -0.59 11.63
CA ALA A 139 7.13 0.80 11.96
C ALA A 139 7.17 1.68 10.71
N SER A 140 8.24 1.58 9.92
CA SER A 140 8.39 2.36 8.69
C SER A 140 7.39 1.97 7.60
N THR A 141 7.16 0.66 7.38
CA THR A 141 6.20 0.16 6.40
C THR A 141 4.80 0.66 6.69
N THR A 142 4.41 0.75 7.96
CA THR A 142 3.08 1.25 8.35
C THR A 142 2.91 2.70 7.93
N VAL A 143 3.86 3.57 8.28
CA VAL A 143 3.81 4.99 7.91
C VAL A 143 3.85 5.15 6.38
N LEU A 144 4.79 4.46 5.73
CA LEU A 144 4.96 4.55 4.29
C LEU A 144 3.73 4.05 3.52
N THR A 145 3.20 2.88 3.91
CA THR A 145 2.04 2.28 3.24
C THR A 145 0.80 3.14 3.37
N LEU A 146 0.58 3.75 4.55
CA LEU A 146 -0.55 4.65 4.79
C LEU A 146 -0.48 5.94 3.96
N ILE A 147 0.72 6.40 3.61
CA ILE A 147 0.91 7.62 2.83
C ILE A 147 1.13 7.31 1.35
N VAL A 148 2.04 6.39 1.05
CA VAL A 148 2.52 6.14 -0.33
C VAL A 148 1.45 5.46 -1.19
N ILE A 149 0.74 4.47 -0.66
CA ILE A 149 -0.27 3.75 -1.47
C ILE A 149 -1.42 4.66 -1.89
N PRO A 150 -2.07 5.43 -1.00
CA PRO A 150 -3.13 6.35 -1.40
C PRO A 150 -2.64 7.41 -2.41
N VAL A 151 -1.42 7.93 -2.22
CA VAL A 151 -0.85 8.94 -3.11
C VAL A 151 -0.57 8.36 -4.50
N ILE A 152 0.06 7.20 -4.59
CA ILE A 152 0.35 6.56 -5.89
C ILE A 152 -0.95 6.18 -6.59
N TYR A 153 -1.93 5.64 -5.86
CA TYR A 153 -3.24 5.30 -6.40
C TYR A 153 -3.96 6.54 -6.94
N TYR A 154 -3.95 7.64 -6.18
CA TYR A 154 -4.52 8.92 -6.62
C TYR A 154 -3.83 9.45 -7.87
N LEU A 155 -2.50 9.47 -7.92
CA LEU A 155 -1.75 9.95 -9.08
C LEU A 155 -2.04 9.13 -10.33
N TRP A 156 -2.17 7.81 -10.16
CA TRP A 156 -2.46 6.92 -11.27
C TRP A 156 -3.88 7.09 -11.80
N GLU A 157 -4.88 7.09 -10.92
CA GLU A 157 -6.28 7.24 -11.30
C GLU A 157 -6.59 8.66 -11.81
N ALA A 158 -5.98 9.70 -11.23
CA ALA A 158 -6.11 11.09 -11.69
C ALA A 158 -5.57 11.29 -13.12
N ARG A 159 -4.52 10.56 -13.51
CA ARG A 159 -4.03 10.56 -14.90
C ARG A 159 -5.06 9.95 -15.85
N ARG A 160 -5.75 8.90 -15.44
CA ARG A 160 -6.83 8.27 -16.23
C ARG A 160 -8.04 9.19 -16.36
N PHE A 161 -8.44 9.86 -15.29
CA PHE A 161 -9.52 10.85 -15.33
C PHE A 161 -9.19 12.03 -16.27
N GLY A 162 -7.95 12.51 -16.27
CA GLY A 162 -7.51 13.56 -17.20
C GLY A 162 -7.56 13.15 -18.66
N ALA A 163 -7.31 11.88 -18.97
CA ALA A 163 -7.40 11.36 -20.33
C ALA A 163 -8.86 11.19 -20.81
N LEU A 164 -9.80 10.89 -19.92
CA LEU A 164 -11.22 10.73 -20.24
C LEU A 164 -11.95 12.07 -20.44
N THR A 165 -11.57 13.09 -19.67
CA THR A 165 -12.14 14.45 -19.83
C THR A 165 -11.61 15.20 -21.05
N SER A 166 -10.45 14.84 -21.57
CA SER A 166 -9.93 15.41 -22.81
C SER A 166 -10.54 14.78 -24.08
N SER A 167 -11.24 13.67 -23.95
CA SER A 167 -11.90 12.97 -25.08
C SER A 167 -13.42 13.16 -25.13
N SER A 168 -14.00 13.99 -24.27
CA SER A 168 -15.42 14.34 -24.37
C SER A 168 -15.61 15.44 -25.41
N PRO A 169 -16.26 15.18 -26.56
CA PRO A 169 -16.60 16.24 -27.50
C PRO A 169 -17.57 17.21 -26.82
N THR A 170 -17.31 18.46 -26.96
CA THR A 170 -18.14 19.60 -26.60
C THR A 170 -19.62 19.28 -26.86
N GLN A 171 -20.44 19.16 -25.82
CA GLN A 171 -21.88 19.17 -26.02
C GLN A 171 -22.22 20.51 -26.66
N PRO A 172 -22.94 20.54 -27.77
CA PRO A 172 -23.41 21.78 -28.34
C PRO A 172 -24.34 22.44 -27.33
N THR A 173 -23.98 23.65 -26.94
CA THR A 173 -24.76 24.57 -26.12
C THR A 173 -26.16 24.69 -26.72
N GLY A 174 -27.16 24.17 -25.96
CA GLY A 174 -28.58 24.35 -26.31
C GLY A 174 -29.01 25.81 -26.34
N LYS A 175 -28.78 26.48 -27.47
CA LYS A 175 -29.23 27.82 -27.76
C LYS A 175 -29.79 27.94 -29.18
N GLU A 176 -30.50 26.92 -29.63
CA GLU A 176 -31.27 27.00 -30.90
C GLU A 176 -32.60 26.25 -30.81
N LEU A 177 -33.44 26.60 -29.85
CA LEU A 177 -34.84 26.16 -29.84
C LEU A 177 -35.73 27.27 -29.30
N VAL A 178 -35.57 28.48 -29.81
CA VAL A 178 -36.58 29.53 -29.69
C VAL A 178 -36.54 30.35 -30.96
N THR A 179 -37.19 29.87 -32.03
CA THR A 179 -37.83 30.69 -33.08
C THR A 179 -38.52 29.69 -34.05
N GLN A 180 -39.74 29.29 -33.72
CA GLN A 180 -40.74 29.02 -34.72
C GLN A 180 -41.92 29.96 -34.46
N PRO A 181 -42.24 30.91 -35.37
CA PRO A 181 -43.44 31.66 -35.28
C PRO A 181 -44.63 30.75 -35.69
N ALA A 182 -45.73 30.96 -34.92
CA ALA A 182 -47.04 30.40 -35.26
C ALA A 182 -47.57 31.06 -36.55
N GLU A 183 -47.94 30.22 -37.51
CA GLU A 183 -48.99 30.46 -38.49
C GLU A 183 -49.88 29.23 -38.59
#